data_2a326fb9f3366ace4e49478395468f56
#
_entry.id   2a326fb9f3366ace4e49478395468f56
#
_cell.length_a   1.000
_cell.length_b   1.000
_cell.length_c   1.000
_cell.angle_alpha   90.00
_cell.angle_beta   90.00
_cell.angle_gamma   90.00
#
_symmetry.space_group_name_H-M   'P 1'
#
loop_
_entity.id
_entity.type
_entity.pdbx_description
1 polymer ?
#
loop_
_entity_poly.entity_id
_entity_poly.type
_entity_poly.pdbx_seq_one_letter_code
_entity_poly.pdbx_strand_id
1 'polypeptide(L)'
;MSTRNIPTLQEQLQHVYWIGGGSGAGKSTVARRLATQQGFSLYATDDVMADHARRSSPDDCPLLHRFIAMDMDERWVKRAPQTMLETFHWFQGEGFNLIIEDLLSLPREPGLMVEGFRLLPHLVKPLVAKPNRAVWLLPTPGFRQVVVESRGGAAWGFLGKTTDPERALRNLLERDRTFTDVLREETARLGLHTIEVDTTTTENDLVQRVMVVFQL
;
A
#
# COMPACT_ATOMS: atom_id res chain seq x y z
N MET A 1 36.06 5.16 26.02
CA MET A 1 34.68 4.64 26.04
C MET A 1 34.14 4.76 24.61
N SER A 2 33.99 3.64 23.91
CA SER A 2 33.51 3.62 22.56
C SER A 2 32.01 3.94 22.58
N THR A 3 31.61 5.10 22.07
CA THR A 3 30.19 5.41 21.80
C THR A 3 29.68 4.42 20.76
N ARG A 4 28.92 3.41 21.19
CA ARG A 4 28.20 2.52 20.28
C ARG A 4 27.26 3.41 19.47
N ASN A 5 27.59 3.58 18.20
CA ASN A 5 26.73 4.29 17.26
C ASN A 5 25.45 3.46 17.10
N ILE A 6 24.30 3.97 17.54
CA ILE A 6 23.00 3.32 17.37
C ILE A 6 22.65 3.45 15.90
N PRO A 7 22.45 2.34 15.16
CA PRO A 7 22.11 2.41 13.73
C PRO A 7 20.81 3.19 13.51
N THR A 8 20.77 4.03 12.50
CA THR A 8 19.56 4.72 12.08
C THR A 8 18.51 3.72 11.56
N LEU A 9 17.22 4.10 11.51
CA LEU A 9 16.18 3.25 10.92
C LEU A 9 16.50 2.90 9.46
N GLN A 10 17.04 3.85 8.71
CA GLN A 10 17.47 3.64 7.33
C GLN A 10 18.54 2.55 7.21
N GLU A 11 19.53 2.53 8.08
CA GLU A 11 20.57 1.49 8.13
C GLU A 11 20.00 0.14 8.55
N GLN A 12 19.05 0.13 9.49
CA GLN A 12 18.40 -1.08 9.94
C GLN A 12 17.53 -1.73 8.87
N LEU A 13 16.90 -0.93 8.01
CA LEU A 13 15.99 -1.35 6.95
C LEU A 13 16.64 -1.35 5.55
N GLN A 14 17.97 -1.29 5.44
CA GLN A 14 18.67 -1.24 4.14
C GLN A 14 18.47 -2.48 3.26
N HIS A 15 18.07 -3.62 3.84
CA HIS A 15 17.78 -4.88 3.15
C HIS A 15 16.35 -4.93 2.58
N VAL A 16 15.54 -3.90 2.83
CA VAL A 16 14.13 -3.84 2.44
C VAL A 16 13.95 -3.26 1.05
N TYR A 17 13.10 -3.91 0.24
CA TYR A 17 12.58 -3.45 -1.04
C TYR A 17 11.10 -3.09 -0.88
N TRP A 18 10.74 -1.86 -1.21
CA TRP A 18 9.42 -1.29 -0.96
C TRP A 18 8.60 -1.20 -2.25
N ILE A 19 7.42 -1.82 -2.27
CA ILE A 19 6.46 -1.74 -3.38
C ILE A 19 5.17 -1.09 -2.87
N GLY A 20 5.08 0.23 -3.01
CA GLY A 20 3.88 1.01 -2.71
C GLY A 20 2.95 1.13 -3.92
N GLY A 21 1.89 1.93 -3.77
CA GLY A 21 1.03 2.32 -4.89
C GLY A 21 -0.46 2.07 -4.69
N GLY A 22 -1.25 2.41 -5.72
CA GLY A 22 -2.71 2.37 -5.69
C GLY A 22 -3.30 0.98 -5.52
N SER A 23 -4.57 0.93 -5.10
CA SER A 23 -5.30 -0.33 -4.92
C SER A 23 -5.46 -1.07 -6.24
N GLY A 24 -5.21 -2.38 -6.23
CA GLY A 24 -5.35 -3.23 -7.42
C GLY A 24 -4.24 -3.11 -8.47
N ALA A 25 -3.16 -2.38 -8.20
CA ALA A 25 -2.04 -2.17 -9.13
C ALA A 25 -1.12 -3.39 -9.36
N GLY A 26 -1.46 -4.57 -8.84
CA GLY A 26 -0.64 -5.78 -9.01
C GLY A 26 0.53 -5.92 -8.03
N LYS A 27 0.63 -5.07 -7.00
CA LYS A 27 1.73 -5.07 -6.01
C LYS A 27 2.00 -6.45 -5.43
N SER A 28 0.96 -7.11 -4.89
CA SER A 28 1.10 -8.41 -4.22
C SER A 28 1.56 -9.51 -5.18
N THR A 29 1.12 -9.48 -6.43
CA THR A 29 1.56 -10.42 -7.47
C THR A 29 3.05 -10.23 -7.78
N VAL A 30 3.47 -8.98 -8.03
CA VAL A 30 4.86 -8.64 -8.31
C VAL A 30 5.75 -8.98 -7.13
N ALA A 31 5.38 -8.54 -5.93
CA ALA A 31 6.16 -8.78 -4.71
C ALA A 31 6.37 -10.28 -4.44
N ARG A 32 5.31 -11.08 -4.56
CA ARG A 32 5.39 -12.53 -4.36
C ARG A 32 6.31 -13.20 -5.39
N ARG A 33 6.20 -12.82 -6.66
CA ARG A 33 7.06 -13.38 -7.71
C ARG A 33 8.52 -13.03 -7.50
N LEU A 34 8.82 -11.76 -7.22
CA LEU A 34 10.19 -11.30 -6.95
C LEU A 34 10.76 -11.94 -5.69
N ALA A 35 9.99 -12.01 -4.61
CA ALA A 35 10.42 -12.68 -3.38
C ALA A 35 10.80 -14.14 -3.65
N THR A 36 9.97 -14.87 -4.40
CA THR A 36 10.25 -16.26 -4.79
C THR A 36 11.49 -16.37 -5.66
N GLN A 37 11.65 -15.51 -6.67
CA GLN A 37 12.78 -15.56 -7.60
C GLN A 37 14.12 -15.23 -6.94
N GLN A 38 14.11 -14.31 -5.97
CA GLN A 38 15.32 -13.83 -5.28
C GLN A 38 15.59 -14.55 -3.94
N GLY A 39 14.70 -15.44 -3.53
CA GLY A 39 14.79 -16.08 -2.21
C GLY A 39 14.57 -15.11 -1.04
N PHE A 40 13.83 -14.01 -1.26
CA PHE A 40 13.53 -13.00 -0.23
C PHE A 40 12.32 -13.40 0.60
N SER A 41 12.27 -12.91 1.84
CA SER A 41 11.05 -12.92 2.64
C SER A 41 10.03 -11.90 2.08
N LEU A 42 8.74 -12.11 2.35
CA LEU A 42 7.66 -11.23 1.92
C LEU A 42 6.88 -10.73 3.14
N TYR A 43 6.65 -9.42 3.20
CA TYR A 43 5.75 -8.77 4.16
C TYR A 43 4.69 -7.98 3.39
N ALA A 44 3.45 -8.47 3.44
CA ALA A 44 2.29 -7.80 2.84
C ALA A 44 1.54 -7.01 3.92
N THR A 45 1.45 -5.69 3.77
CA THR A 45 0.81 -4.82 4.78
C THR A 45 -0.69 -5.12 4.94
N ASP A 46 -1.32 -5.72 3.94
CA ASP A 46 -2.74 -6.07 3.97
C ASP A 46 -3.00 -7.28 4.88
N ASP A 47 -2.05 -8.21 4.97
CA ASP A 47 -2.18 -9.43 5.78
C ASP A 47 -2.16 -9.14 7.29
N VAL A 48 -1.53 -8.02 7.68
CA VAL A 48 -1.37 -7.63 9.10
C VAL A 48 -2.37 -6.54 9.55
N MET A 49 -3.27 -6.07 8.67
CA MET A 49 -4.22 -5.00 9.02
C MET A 49 -5.08 -5.33 10.25
N ALA A 50 -5.57 -6.56 10.36
CA ALA A 50 -6.39 -6.97 11.49
C ALA A 50 -5.59 -7.03 12.80
N ASP A 51 -4.32 -7.42 12.74
CA ASP A 51 -3.41 -7.41 13.89
C ASP A 51 -3.08 -5.99 14.33
N HIS A 52 -2.72 -5.13 13.39
CA HIS A 52 -2.44 -3.73 13.67
C HIS A 52 -3.66 -3.00 14.26
N ALA A 53 -4.87 -3.31 13.78
CA ALA A 53 -6.10 -2.77 14.37
C ALA A 53 -6.28 -3.17 15.84
N ARG A 54 -5.89 -4.40 16.23
CA ARG A 54 -5.95 -4.85 17.63
C ARG A 54 -4.87 -4.22 18.51
N ARG A 55 -3.70 -3.93 17.93
CA ARG A 55 -2.55 -3.32 18.63
C ARG A 55 -2.67 -1.81 18.75
N SER A 56 -3.56 -1.18 17.98
CA SER A 56 -3.76 0.27 17.99
C SER A 56 -4.71 0.72 19.09
N SER A 57 -4.55 1.96 19.54
CA SER A 57 -5.47 2.63 20.47
C SER A 57 -6.25 3.74 19.76
N PRO A 58 -7.40 4.20 20.33
CA PRO A 58 -8.12 5.37 19.81
C PRO A 58 -7.30 6.66 19.82
N ASP A 59 -6.32 6.78 20.71
CA ASP A 59 -5.45 7.96 20.80
C ASP A 59 -4.40 7.95 19.67
N ASP A 60 -3.86 6.77 19.33
CA ASP A 60 -2.84 6.62 18.28
C ASP A 60 -3.45 6.58 16.88
N CYS A 61 -4.64 5.97 16.73
CA CYS A 61 -5.30 5.72 15.46
C CYS A 61 -6.79 6.13 15.49
N PRO A 62 -7.11 7.42 15.72
CA PRO A 62 -8.49 7.87 15.90
C PRO A 62 -9.37 7.68 14.65
N LEU A 63 -8.82 7.77 13.44
CA LEU A 63 -9.57 7.53 12.20
C LEU A 63 -9.91 6.05 12.03
N LEU A 64 -8.98 5.15 12.37
CA LEU A 64 -9.21 3.70 12.35
C LEU A 64 -10.35 3.31 13.29
N HIS A 65 -10.32 3.79 14.54
CA HIS A 65 -11.36 3.46 15.51
C HIS A 65 -12.72 4.04 15.13
N ARG A 66 -12.76 5.25 14.54
CA ARG A 66 -13.98 5.79 13.94
C ARG A 66 -14.49 4.94 12.78
N PHE A 67 -13.58 4.52 11.89
CA PHE A 67 -13.93 3.67 10.74
C PHE A 67 -14.47 2.30 11.19
N ILE A 68 -13.90 1.68 12.21
CA ILE A 68 -14.37 0.40 12.77
C ILE A 68 -15.79 0.53 13.33
N ALA A 69 -16.12 1.65 13.97
CA ALA A 69 -17.43 1.92 14.55
C ALA A 69 -18.54 2.16 13.51
N MET A 70 -18.19 2.48 12.24
CA MET A 70 -19.16 2.71 11.15
C MET A 70 -19.77 1.40 10.67
N ASP A 71 -21.07 1.42 10.30
CA ASP A 71 -21.69 0.35 9.52
C ASP A 71 -21.17 0.33 8.06
N MET A 72 -21.57 -0.67 7.28
CA MET A 72 -21.09 -0.85 5.90
C MET A 72 -21.56 0.29 4.98
N ASP A 73 -22.77 0.80 5.16
CA ASP A 73 -23.29 1.90 4.36
C ASP A 73 -22.63 3.22 4.72
N GLU A 74 -22.36 3.45 6.00
CA GLU A 74 -21.57 4.61 6.44
C GLU A 74 -20.17 4.59 5.83
N ARG A 75 -19.53 3.42 5.78
CA ARG A 75 -18.18 3.29 5.18
C ARG A 75 -18.16 3.56 3.69
N TRP A 76 -19.16 3.06 2.94
CA TRP A 76 -19.01 2.91 1.51
C TRP A 76 -20.11 3.59 0.67
N VAL A 77 -21.29 3.89 1.23
CA VAL A 77 -22.44 4.44 0.51
C VAL A 77 -22.71 5.90 0.85
N LYS A 78 -22.79 6.21 2.16
CA LYS A 78 -23.31 7.50 2.64
C LYS A 78 -22.31 8.66 2.54
N ARG A 79 -21.00 8.37 2.60
CA ARG A 79 -19.94 9.38 2.53
C ARG A 79 -19.53 9.68 1.10
N ALA A 80 -19.19 10.95 0.82
CA ALA A 80 -18.60 11.33 -0.44
C ALA A 80 -17.20 10.71 -0.61
N PRO A 81 -16.74 10.40 -1.84
CA PRO A 81 -15.40 9.87 -2.09
C PRO A 81 -14.27 10.71 -1.49
N GLN A 82 -14.39 12.04 -1.54
CA GLN A 82 -13.43 12.96 -0.94
C GLN A 82 -13.34 12.78 0.58
N THR A 83 -14.47 12.71 1.27
CA THR A 83 -14.51 12.44 2.73
C THR A 83 -13.92 11.07 3.05
N MET A 84 -14.19 10.07 2.19
CA MET A 84 -13.60 8.73 2.35
C MET A 84 -12.07 8.77 2.21
N LEU A 85 -11.53 9.55 1.26
CA LEU A 85 -10.10 9.74 1.08
C LEU A 85 -9.46 10.39 2.31
N GLU A 86 -10.03 11.51 2.76
CA GLU A 86 -9.50 12.33 3.86
C GLU A 86 -9.55 11.64 5.23
N THR A 87 -10.47 10.69 5.40
CA THR A 87 -10.69 10.03 6.68
C THR A 87 -10.39 8.54 6.68
N PHE A 88 -9.87 8.00 5.57
CA PHE A 88 -9.44 6.60 5.56
C PHE A 88 -8.08 6.48 6.24
N HIS A 89 -8.09 5.91 7.42
CA HIS A 89 -6.96 5.83 8.35
C HIS A 89 -5.64 5.40 7.71
N TRP A 90 -5.66 4.38 6.84
CA TRP A 90 -4.44 3.90 6.16
C TRP A 90 -3.90 4.89 5.12
N PHE A 91 -4.75 5.74 4.53
CA PHE A 91 -4.30 6.80 3.61
C PHE A 91 -3.76 8.02 4.35
N GLN A 92 -4.06 8.13 5.66
CA GLN A 92 -3.53 9.17 6.54
C GLN A 92 -2.29 8.70 7.31
N GLY A 93 -1.82 7.46 7.09
CA GLY A 93 -0.61 6.92 7.70
C GLY A 93 -0.79 6.39 9.12
N GLU A 94 -2.02 6.33 9.64
CA GLU A 94 -2.25 5.73 10.96
C GLU A 94 -1.72 4.29 11.02
N GLY A 95 -1.04 3.95 12.11
CA GLY A 95 -0.46 2.63 12.33
C GLY A 95 0.75 2.29 11.45
N PHE A 96 1.38 3.26 10.77
CA PHE A 96 2.62 3.02 10.02
C PHE A 96 3.78 2.64 10.94
N ASN A 97 3.83 3.16 12.16
CA ASN A 97 4.80 2.77 13.19
C ASN A 97 4.77 1.26 13.48
N LEU A 98 3.58 0.63 13.46
CA LEU A 98 3.44 -0.81 13.66
C LEU A 98 4.08 -1.62 12.52
N ILE A 99 4.03 -1.11 11.28
CA ILE A 99 4.78 -1.72 10.17
C ILE A 99 6.28 -1.67 10.48
N ILE A 100 6.80 -0.53 10.95
CA ILE A 100 8.22 -0.41 11.27
C ILE A 100 8.63 -1.34 12.42
N GLU A 101 7.83 -1.45 13.47
CA GLU A 101 8.06 -2.38 14.58
C GLU A 101 8.14 -3.82 14.08
N ASP A 102 7.20 -4.23 13.24
CA ASP A 102 7.20 -5.56 12.64
C ASP A 102 8.46 -5.81 11.81
N LEU A 103 8.80 -4.88 10.90
CA LEU A 103 9.98 -5.01 10.05
C LEU A 103 11.29 -5.10 10.85
N LEU A 104 11.40 -4.36 11.95
CA LEU A 104 12.57 -4.40 12.82
C LEU A 104 12.68 -5.73 13.59
N SER A 105 11.58 -6.44 13.79
CA SER A 105 11.53 -7.75 14.44
C SER A 105 11.88 -8.91 13.52
N LEU A 106 11.81 -8.70 12.17
CA LEU A 106 12.11 -9.72 11.19
C LEU A 106 13.61 -9.91 10.97
N PRO A 107 14.05 -11.13 10.55
CA PRO A 107 15.43 -11.36 10.13
C PRO A 107 15.82 -10.44 8.97
N ARG A 108 17.07 -9.95 8.98
CA ARG A 108 17.61 -9.10 7.91
C ARG A 108 18.05 -9.89 6.68
N GLU A 109 18.26 -11.17 6.82
CA GLU A 109 18.65 -12.09 5.75
C GLU A 109 17.65 -13.25 5.68
N PRO A 110 17.24 -13.69 4.50
CA PRO A 110 17.48 -13.06 3.18
C PRO A 110 16.84 -11.66 3.08
N GLY A 111 17.05 -10.90 1.97
CA GLY A 111 16.39 -9.60 1.77
C GLY A 111 14.88 -9.67 1.96
N LEU A 112 14.23 -8.54 2.19
CA LEU A 112 12.81 -8.47 2.52
C LEU A 112 12.05 -7.63 1.47
N MET A 113 11.04 -8.24 0.83
CA MET A 113 10.09 -7.54 -0.04
C MET A 113 8.90 -7.08 0.80
N VAL A 114 8.66 -5.77 0.85
CA VAL A 114 7.51 -5.16 1.58
C VAL A 114 6.55 -4.55 0.58
N GLU A 115 5.27 -4.91 0.65
CA GLU A 115 4.28 -4.38 -0.29
C GLU A 115 3.00 -3.90 0.39
N GLY A 116 2.33 -2.93 -0.24
CA GLY A 116 0.99 -2.52 0.15
C GLY A 116 0.67 -1.05 -0.14
N PHE A 117 -0.61 -0.72 -0.08
CA PHE A 117 -1.10 0.65 -0.29
C PHE A 117 -0.85 1.56 0.93
N ARG A 118 -0.54 0.98 2.10
CA ARG A 118 -0.17 1.69 3.33
C ARG A 118 1.24 2.28 3.29
N LEU A 119 2.04 1.92 2.28
CA LEU A 119 3.40 2.43 2.07
C LEU A 119 3.33 3.81 1.38
N LEU A 120 2.97 4.83 2.17
CA LEU A 120 2.85 6.20 1.69
C LEU A 120 4.23 6.79 1.37
N PRO A 121 4.39 7.54 0.25
CA PRO A 121 5.68 8.03 -0.19
C PRO A 121 6.44 8.83 0.87
N HIS A 122 5.79 9.75 1.58
CA HIS A 122 6.42 10.58 2.61
C HIS A 122 6.88 9.80 3.86
N LEU A 123 6.19 8.70 4.19
CA LEU A 123 6.55 7.85 5.33
C LEU A 123 7.68 6.88 4.98
N VAL A 124 7.72 6.39 3.74
CA VAL A 124 8.73 5.43 3.28
C VAL A 124 10.02 6.12 2.88
N LYS A 125 9.96 7.30 2.25
CA LYS A 125 11.14 8.03 1.73
C LYS A 125 12.29 8.17 2.73
N PRO A 126 12.06 8.52 4.02
CA PRO A 126 13.13 8.62 5.01
C PRO A 126 13.83 7.30 5.35
N LEU A 127 13.17 6.18 5.05
CA LEU A 127 13.65 4.82 5.37
C LEU A 127 14.41 4.16 4.21
N VAL A 128 14.31 4.73 3.02
CA VAL A 128 14.89 4.17 1.79
C VAL A 128 16.40 4.44 1.78
N ALA A 129 17.20 3.38 1.92
CA ALA A 129 18.66 3.48 1.96
C ALA A 129 19.27 3.81 0.59
N LYS A 130 18.65 3.34 -0.51
CA LYS A 130 19.08 3.60 -1.88
C LYS A 130 17.86 3.89 -2.76
N PRO A 131 17.93 4.85 -3.70
CA PRO A 131 16.78 5.21 -4.54
C PRO A 131 16.12 4.02 -5.25
N ASN A 132 16.91 3.05 -5.67
CA ASN A 132 16.45 1.83 -6.34
C ASN A 132 15.88 0.76 -5.39
N ARG A 133 15.54 1.09 -4.15
CA ARG A 133 14.91 0.16 -3.18
C ARG A 133 13.42 0.43 -2.99
N ALA A 134 12.85 1.38 -3.71
CA ALA A 134 11.43 1.72 -3.58
C ALA A 134 10.80 2.07 -4.93
N VAL A 135 9.58 1.57 -5.15
CA VAL A 135 8.78 1.85 -6.36
C VAL A 135 7.29 1.93 -6.02
N TRP A 136 6.57 2.81 -6.68
CA TRP A 136 5.11 2.92 -6.56
C TRP A 136 4.44 2.51 -7.87
N LEU A 137 3.51 1.54 -7.78
CA LEU A 137 2.70 1.10 -8.91
C LEU A 137 1.40 1.92 -8.94
N LEU A 138 1.20 2.67 -10.02
CA LEU A 138 0.10 3.64 -10.16
C LEU A 138 -0.88 3.14 -11.22
N PRO A 139 -2.02 2.52 -10.82
CA PRO A 139 -2.97 2.01 -11.79
C PRO A 139 -3.72 3.16 -12.50
N THR A 140 -3.93 3.04 -13.79
CA THR A 140 -4.87 3.91 -14.49
C THR A 140 -6.31 3.61 -14.04
N PRO A 141 -7.26 4.58 -14.16
CA PRO A 141 -8.66 4.35 -13.84
C PRO A 141 -9.26 3.15 -14.59
N GLY A 142 -8.93 3.00 -15.88
CA GLY A 142 -9.38 1.87 -16.70
C GLY A 142 -8.87 0.53 -16.20
N PHE A 143 -7.58 0.44 -15.82
CA PHE A 143 -7.01 -0.77 -15.24
C PHE A 143 -7.68 -1.11 -13.90
N ARG A 144 -7.89 -0.11 -13.04
CA ARG A 144 -8.54 -0.30 -11.74
C ARG A 144 -9.97 -0.83 -11.89
N GLN A 145 -10.72 -0.31 -12.88
CA GLN A 145 -12.08 -0.78 -13.18
C GLN A 145 -12.07 -2.25 -13.62
N VAL A 146 -11.23 -2.63 -14.57
CA VAL A 146 -11.09 -4.02 -15.03
C VAL A 146 -10.76 -4.97 -13.87
N VAL A 147 -9.85 -4.57 -12.96
CA VAL A 147 -9.50 -5.37 -11.78
C VAL A 147 -10.69 -5.56 -10.84
N VAL A 148 -11.51 -4.53 -10.62
CA VAL A 148 -12.69 -4.66 -9.75
C VAL A 148 -13.76 -5.52 -10.40
N GLU A 149 -14.01 -5.35 -11.70
CA GLU A 149 -14.96 -6.17 -12.47
C GLU A 149 -14.56 -7.65 -12.44
N SER A 150 -13.28 -7.98 -12.62
CA SER A 150 -12.77 -9.35 -12.54
C SER A 150 -12.95 -10.00 -11.17
N ARG A 151 -13.13 -9.19 -10.11
CA ARG A 151 -13.40 -9.64 -8.74
C ARG A 151 -14.90 -9.73 -8.40
N GLY A 152 -15.78 -9.43 -9.37
CA GLY A 152 -17.24 -9.49 -9.19
C GLY A 152 -17.93 -8.12 -9.14
N GLY A 153 -17.25 -7.03 -9.48
CA GLY A 153 -17.84 -5.68 -9.57
C GLY A 153 -18.52 -5.25 -8.27
N ALA A 154 -19.76 -4.79 -8.34
CA ALA A 154 -20.53 -4.36 -7.18
C ALA A 154 -20.84 -5.50 -6.17
N ALA A 155 -20.85 -6.76 -6.62
CA ALA A 155 -21.03 -7.90 -5.73
C ALA A 155 -19.76 -8.30 -4.96
N TRP A 156 -18.62 -7.68 -5.25
CA TRP A 156 -17.34 -8.04 -4.67
C TRP A 156 -17.28 -7.80 -3.15
N GLY A 157 -17.09 -8.89 -2.40
CA GLY A 157 -16.68 -8.88 -1.01
C GLY A 157 -17.53 -7.97 -0.10
N PHE A 158 -16.96 -6.89 0.39
CA PHE A 158 -17.61 -5.95 1.31
C PHE A 158 -18.62 -5.03 0.61
N LEU A 159 -18.47 -4.77 -0.69
CA LEU A 159 -19.43 -3.94 -1.45
C LEU A 159 -20.80 -4.61 -1.50
N GLY A 160 -20.84 -5.92 -1.75
CA GLY A 160 -22.07 -6.69 -1.76
C GLY A 160 -22.81 -6.77 -0.40
N LYS A 161 -22.17 -6.29 0.68
CA LYS A 161 -22.76 -6.20 2.03
C LYS A 161 -23.42 -4.85 2.32
N THR A 162 -23.40 -3.92 1.38
CA THR A 162 -24.04 -2.59 1.50
C THR A 162 -25.47 -2.64 0.97
N THR A 163 -26.27 -1.66 1.33
CA THR A 163 -27.67 -1.54 0.80
C THR A 163 -27.69 -1.01 -0.64
N ASP A 164 -26.61 -0.37 -1.13
CA ASP A 164 -26.45 0.11 -2.51
C ASP A 164 -25.04 -0.22 -3.02
N PRO A 165 -24.80 -1.49 -3.45
CA PRO A 165 -23.48 -1.94 -3.92
C PRO A 165 -22.95 -1.15 -5.14
N GLU A 166 -23.82 -0.70 -6.02
CA GLU A 166 -23.43 0.08 -7.20
C GLU A 166 -22.92 1.48 -6.82
N ARG A 167 -23.57 2.13 -5.87
CA ARG A 167 -23.09 3.40 -5.32
C ARG A 167 -21.79 3.22 -4.53
N ALA A 168 -21.71 2.17 -3.73
CA ALA A 168 -20.50 1.83 -2.98
C ALA A 168 -19.30 1.60 -3.94
N LEU A 169 -19.53 0.91 -5.05
CA LEU A 169 -18.52 0.70 -6.09
C LEU A 169 -18.07 2.02 -6.74
N ARG A 170 -19.02 2.87 -7.15
CA ARG A 170 -18.67 4.19 -7.72
C ARG A 170 -17.86 5.04 -6.75
N ASN A 171 -18.27 5.08 -5.48
CA ASN A 171 -17.54 5.82 -4.44
C ASN A 171 -16.13 5.26 -4.21
N LEU A 172 -15.97 3.93 -4.19
CA LEU A 172 -14.69 3.26 -4.04
C LEU A 172 -13.74 3.59 -5.20
N LEU A 173 -14.22 3.48 -6.45
CA LEU A 173 -13.41 3.75 -7.64
C LEU A 173 -12.95 5.21 -7.69
N GLU A 174 -13.84 6.15 -7.38
CA GLU A 174 -13.49 7.58 -7.37
C GLU A 174 -12.51 7.92 -6.23
N ARG A 175 -12.69 7.36 -5.04
CA ARG A 175 -11.73 7.48 -3.95
C ARG A 175 -10.35 6.94 -4.34
N ASP A 176 -10.32 5.73 -4.93
CA ASP A 176 -9.06 5.08 -5.32
C ASP A 176 -8.35 5.83 -6.45
N ARG A 177 -9.12 6.42 -7.38
CA ARG A 177 -8.59 7.31 -8.42
C ARG A 177 -7.88 8.52 -7.79
N THR A 178 -8.59 9.25 -6.93
CA THR A 178 -8.05 10.44 -6.26
C THR A 178 -6.84 10.08 -5.39
N PHE A 179 -6.88 8.95 -4.68
CA PHE A 179 -5.71 8.47 -3.92
C PHE A 179 -4.51 8.21 -4.84
N THR A 180 -4.72 7.60 -6.02
CA THR A 180 -3.64 7.36 -6.98
C THR A 180 -3.06 8.67 -7.52
N ASP A 181 -3.89 9.71 -7.71
CA ASP A 181 -3.43 11.04 -8.12
C ASP A 181 -2.57 11.69 -7.01
N VAL A 182 -2.98 11.60 -5.74
CA VAL A 182 -2.16 12.05 -4.59
C VAL A 182 -0.82 11.32 -4.56
N LEU A 183 -0.80 9.99 -4.74
CA LEU A 183 0.45 9.23 -4.80
C LEU A 183 1.35 9.67 -5.95
N ARG A 184 0.77 9.95 -7.13
CA ARG A 184 1.51 10.43 -8.31
C ARG A 184 2.21 11.76 -8.03
N GLU A 185 1.46 12.73 -7.50
CA GLU A 185 2.00 14.05 -7.13
C GLU A 185 3.10 13.95 -6.07
N GLU A 186 2.85 13.16 -5.04
CA GLU A 186 3.79 13.02 -3.93
C GLU A 186 5.08 12.30 -4.34
N THR A 187 4.98 11.22 -5.10
CA THR A 187 6.16 10.50 -5.61
C THR A 187 6.99 11.37 -6.54
N ALA A 188 6.36 12.15 -7.42
CA ALA A 188 7.05 13.12 -8.28
C ALA A 188 7.79 14.18 -7.46
N ARG A 189 7.14 14.79 -6.47
CA ARG A 189 7.73 15.77 -5.56
C ARG A 189 8.92 15.22 -4.77
N LEU A 190 8.88 13.96 -4.39
CA LEU A 190 9.91 13.29 -3.59
C LEU A 190 11.01 12.61 -4.43
N GLY A 191 10.91 12.65 -5.77
CA GLY A 191 11.86 12.01 -6.68
C GLY A 191 11.90 10.48 -6.52
N LEU A 192 10.74 9.84 -6.33
CA LEU A 192 10.61 8.40 -6.16
C LEU A 192 10.24 7.72 -7.48
N HIS A 193 10.68 6.45 -7.64
CA HIS A 193 10.33 5.67 -8.82
C HIS A 193 8.85 5.32 -8.86
N THR A 194 8.24 5.50 -10.04
CA THR A 194 6.86 5.10 -10.31
C THR A 194 6.76 4.26 -11.57
N ILE A 195 5.80 3.36 -11.60
CA ILE A 195 5.43 2.60 -12.78
C ILE A 195 3.92 2.75 -12.97
N GLU A 196 3.50 3.36 -14.07
CA GLU A 196 2.10 3.36 -14.45
C GLU A 196 1.68 1.98 -14.95
N VAL A 197 0.50 1.54 -14.49
CA VAL A 197 -0.08 0.23 -14.82
C VAL A 197 -1.42 0.45 -15.52
N ASP A 198 -1.48 0.10 -16.77
CA ASP A 198 -2.65 0.21 -17.63
C ASP A 198 -3.16 -1.17 -18.10
N THR A 199 -4.23 -1.18 -18.89
CA THR A 199 -4.87 -2.39 -19.40
C THR A 199 -4.02 -3.18 -20.41
N THR A 200 -2.92 -2.62 -20.90
CA THR A 200 -1.98 -3.28 -21.81
C THR A 200 -0.80 -3.90 -21.04
N THR A 201 -0.61 -3.51 -19.79
CA THR A 201 0.49 -3.97 -18.95
C THR A 201 0.24 -5.42 -18.51
N THR A 202 1.06 -6.35 -18.96
CA THR A 202 1.01 -7.73 -18.50
C THR A 202 1.72 -7.90 -17.15
N GLU A 203 1.40 -8.98 -16.44
CA GLU A 203 2.07 -9.31 -15.18
C GLU A 203 3.60 -9.48 -15.39
N ASN A 204 4.01 -10.13 -16.47
CA ASN A 204 5.43 -10.33 -16.77
C ASN A 204 6.14 -9.01 -17.04
N ASP A 205 5.54 -8.10 -17.82
CA ASP A 205 6.09 -6.77 -18.07
C ASP A 205 6.26 -5.99 -16.78
N LEU A 206 5.26 -6.04 -15.91
CA LEU A 206 5.30 -5.32 -14.65
C LEU A 206 6.41 -5.85 -13.73
N VAL A 207 6.57 -7.17 -13.63
CA VAL A 207 7.67 -7.79 -12.87
C VAL A 207 9.03 -7.35 -13.44
N GLN A 208 9.21 -7.39 -14.75
CA GLN A 208 10.47 -6.97 -15.39
C GLN A 208 10.78 -5.49 -15.14
N ARG A 209 9.79 -4.62 -15.27
CA ARG A 209 9.96 -3.18 -14.99
C ARG A 209 10.36 -2.92 -13.52
N VAL A 210 9.80 -3.65 -12.57
CA VAL A 210 10.18 -3.53 -11.15
C VAL A 210 11.57 -4.10 -10.90
N MET A 211 11.94 -5.22 -11.52
CA MET A 211 13.32 -5.76 -11.47
C MET A 211 14.35 -4.75 -11.95
N VAL A 212 14.08 -4.08 -13.08
CA VAL A 212 14.96 -3.03 -13.62
C VAL A 212 15.14 -1.89 -12.60
N VAL A 213 14.06 -1.42 -11.97
CA VAL A 213 14.16 -0.38 -10.92
C VAL A 213 15.00 -0.87 -9.74
N PHE A 214 14.78 -2.10 -9.29
CA PHE A 214 15.48 -2.67 -8.13
C PHE A 214 16.91 -3.13 -8.43
N GLN A 215 17.28 -3.24 -9.72
CA GLN A 215 18.56 -3.79 -10.19
C GLN A 215 18.77 -5.24 -9.69
N LEU A 216 17.72 -6.05 -9.85
CA LEU A 216 17.67 -7.47 -9.51
C LEU A 216 17.83 -8.35 -10.76
#